data_db7857c500eca3990603beccd4330ad5
#
_entry.id   db7857c500eca3990603beccd4330ad5
#
_cell.length_a   1.000
_cell.length_b   1.000
_cell.length_c   1.000
_cell.angle_alpha   90.00
_cell.angle_beta   90.00
_cell.angle_gamma   90.00
#
_symmetry.space_group_name_H-M   'P 1'
#
loop_
_entity.id
_entity.type
_entity.pdbx_description
1 polymer ?
#
loop_
_entity_poly.entity_id
_entity_poly.type
_entity_poly.pdbx_seq_one_letter_code
_entity_poly.pdbx_strand_id
1 'polypeptide(L)'
;MVEFFIRYHFTLAISFDGPPEENDKYRVFKNGQGTGTVVERALDMIHEVSEEYLLNHVHIQAVLAPEYDHDKVGRYFEGRSLNGCYGGVRQFSYLEFSDYSESKKTDKQLAQFNIRERIKELYEKGLSPEERYQYILRDPLISAWLRYVYAILTKVGDAPSHKARYFNSCYIGRTNLLLDTYGNLHLCERSDFSMPVGEVNSGINRTAVRQMYRDFFEKTDSPSCRSCWAGRFCTLCTAALIKNGAVQEPDRSICRSLRHAQEKQIEDLLYIKEYYPEILEQMERMYFQANDITLGAFHAYVKEQQDVAP
;
A
#
# COMPACT_ATOMS: atom_id res chain seq x y z
N MET A 1 0.94 20.34 -20.66
CA MET A 1 0.63 18.98 -20.10
C MET A 1 -0.03 19.08 -18.73
N VAL A 2 0.49 19.85 -17.77
CA VAL A 2 -0.14 20.02 -16.44
C VAL A 2 -1.57 20.55 -16.55
N GLU A 3 -1.80 21.60 -17.36
CA GLU A 3 -3.14 22.12 -17.63
C GLU A 3 -4.11 21.09 -18.20
N PHE A 4 -3.63 20.15 -19.00
CA PHE A 4 -4.43 19.03 -19.49
C PHE A 4 -4.86 18.12 -18.33
N PHE A 5 -3.95 17.77 -17.44
CA PHE A 5 -4.27 16.94 -16.27
C PHE A 5 -5.27 17.62 -15.34
N ILE A 6 -5.12 18.92 -15.12
CA ILE A 6 -6.07 19.75 -14.34
C ILE A 6 -7.44 19.75 -15.00
N ARG A 7 -7.49 20.06 -16.30
CA ARG A 7 -8.73 20.16 -17.08
C ARG A 7 -9.55 18.88 -17.06
N TYR A 8 -8.90 17.73 -17.11
CA TYR A 8 -9.55 16.42 -17.15
C TYR A 8 -9.57 15.71 -15.81
N HIS A 9 -9.29 16.42 -14.72
CA HIS A 9 -9.34 15.90 -13.35
C HIS A 9 -8.51 14.63 -13.12
N PHE A 10 -7.31 14.56 -13.71
CA PHE A 10 -6.39 13.47 -13.43
C PHE A 10 -5.86 13.56 -12.01
N THR A 11 -5.74 12.42 -11.36
CA THR A 11 -4.92 12.26 -10.17
C THR A 11 -3.63 11.57 -10.59
N LEU A 12 -2.49 12.18 -10.27
CA LEU A 12 -1.19 11.66 -10.64
C LEU A 12 -0.56 10.87 -9.49
N ALA A 13 -0.01 9.71 -9.80
CA ALA A 13 0.86 8.96 -8.91
C ALA A 13 2.29 9.04 -9.45
N ILE A 14 3.18 9.71 -8.70
CA ILE A 14 4.57 9.95 -9.10
C ILE A 14 5.46 9.06 -8.23
N SER A 15 6.24 8.20 -8.90
CA SER A 15 7.23 7.38 -8.23
C SER A 15 8.45 8.22 -7.86
N PHE A 16 8.71 8.37 -6.56
CA PHE A 16 9.82 9.16 -6.05
C PHE A 16 10.21 8.69 -4.65
N ASP A 17 11.43 8.18 -4.50
CA ASP A 17 11.82 7.42 -3.31
C ASP A 17 12.48 8.26 -2.22
N GLY A 18 12.66 9.57 -2.44
CA GLY A 18 13.27 10.47 -1.49
C GLY A 18 14.24 11.46 -2.14
N PRO A 19 15.23 11.97 -1.42
CA PRO A 19 16.22 12.88 -1.98
C PRO A 19 16.97 12.23 -3.14
N PRO A 20 17.46 12.98 -4.13
CA PRO A 20 18.09 12.44 -5.32
C PRO A 20 19.15 11.36 -5.03
N GLU A 21 19.97 11.53 -4.02
CA GLU A 21 21.01 10.57 -3.64
C GLU A 21 20.47 9.23 -3.11
N GLU A 22 19.23 9.17 -2.61
CA GLU A 22 18.55 7.92 -2.26
C GLU A 22 17.76 7.39 -3.45
N ASN A 23 16.96 8.24 -4.09
CA ASN A 23 16.16 7.87 -5.27
C ASN A 23 17.03 7.27 -6.39
N ASP A 24 18.18 7.88 -6.68
CA ASP A 24 19.04 7.56 -7.81
C ASP A 24 19.88 6.29 -7.59
N LYS A 25 19.80 5.66 -6.42
CA LYS A 25 20.37 4.32 -6.20
C LYS A 25 19.68 3.26 -7.08
N TYR A 26 18.39 3.44 -7.39
CA TYR A 26 17.59 2.49 -8.15
C TYR A 26 16.84 3.10 -9.33
N ARG A 27 16.48 4.38 -9.27
CA ARG A 27 15.73 5.05 -10.33
C ARG A 27 16.67 5.86 -11.20
N VAL A 28 17.14 5.18 -12.23
CA VAL A 28 18.07 5.78 -13.22
C VAL A 28 17.50 5.67 -14.62
N PHE A 29 17.90 6.60 -15.49
CA PHE A 29 17.65 6.51 -16.93
C PHE A 29 18.50 5.38 -17.54
N LYS A 30 18.18 5.01 -18.79
CA LYS A 30 18.95 4.00 -19.53
C LYS A 30 20.45 4.34 -19.67
N ASN A 31 20.80 5.61 -19.61
CA ASN A 31 22.18 6.09 -19.65
C ASN A 31 22.86 6.11 -18.26
N GLY A 32 22.21 5.62 -17.23
CA GLY A 32 22.73 5.56 -15.85
C GLY A 32 22.59 6.87 -15.05
N GLN A 33 22.08 7.96 -15.62
CA GLN A 33 21.83 9.19 -14.88
C GLN A 33 20.62 9.03 -13.94
N GLY A 34 20.68 9.64 -12.76
CA GLY A 34 19.59 9.64 -11.80
C GLY A 34 18.35 10.40 -12.29
N THR A 35 17.19 9.98 -11.81
CA THR A 35 15.91 10.61 -12.16
C THR A 35 15.43 11.61 -11.12
N GLY A 36 16.01 11.63 -9.92
CA GLY A 36 15.52 12.37 -8.76
C GLY A 36 15.35 13.85 -9.03
N THR A 37 16.38 14.52 -9.54
CA THR A 37 16.33 15.96 -9.85
C THR A 37 15.34 16.32 -10.97
N VAL A 38 15.05 15.37 -11.86
CA VAL A 38 14.04 15.56 -12.91
C VAL A 38 12.64 15.49 -12.34
N VAL A 39 12.41 14.55 -11.42
CA VAL A 39 11.14 14.46 -10.69
C VAL A 39 10.89 15.69 -9.84
N GLU A 40 11.92 16.18 -9.11
CA GLU A 40 11.82 17.43 -8.34
C GLU A 40 11.36 18.60 -9.22
N ARG A 41 12.02 18.81 -10.35
CA ARG A 41 11.62 19.88 -11.29
C ARG A 41 10.19 19.70 -11.82
N ALA A 42 9.77 18.46 -12.06
CA ALA A 42 8.40 18.19 -12.52
C ALA A 42 7.37 18.57 -11.44
N LEU A 43 7.67 18.30 -10.17
CA LEU A 43 6.84 18.68 -9.03
C LEU A 43 6.81 20.21 -8.85
N ASP A 44 7.96 20.88 -8.98
CA ASP A 44 8.06 22.35 -8.95
C ASP A 44 7.23 22.99 -10.06
N MET A 45 7.31 22.45 -11.29
CA MET A 45 6.48 22.91 -12.42
C MET A 45 4.97 22.73 -12.15
N ILE A 46 4.56 21.63 -11.55
CA ILE A 46 3.16 21.42 -11.18
C ILE A 46 2.73 22.44 -10.14
N HIS A 47 3.57 22.70 -9.13
CA HIS A 47 3.33 23.69 -8.10
C HIS A 47 3.17 25.11 -8.67
N GLU A 48 4.06 25.50 -9.58
CA GLU A 48 4.00 26.82 -10.25
C GLU A 48 2.70 27.01 -11.05
N VAL A 49 2.16 25.94 -11.65
CA VAL A 49 0.90 26.01 -12.40
C VAL A 49 -0.31 26.01 -11.44
N SER A 50 -0.31 25.17 -10.42
CA SER A 50 -1.37 25.09 -9.43
C SER A 50 -0.92 24.35 -8.17
N GLU A 51 -0.73 25.09 -7.08
CA GLU A 51 -0.50 24.53 -5.75
C GLU A 51 -1.64 23.65 -5.29
N GLU A 52 -2.89 24.09 -5.52
CA GLU A 52 -4.08 23.31 -5.17
C GLU A 52 -4.12 21.94 -5.85
N TYR A 53 -3.76 21.89 -7.13
CA TYR A 53 -3.69 20.63 -7.87
C TYR A 53 -2.59 19.72 -7.32
N LEU A 54 -1.41 20.27 -7.03
CA LEU A 54 -0.30 19.52 -6.42
C LEU A 54 -0.72 18.90 -5.09
N LEU A 55 -1.40 19.66 -4.24
CA LEU A 55 -1.85 19.22 -2.92
C LEU A 55 -2.92 18.13 -2.97
N ASN A 56 -3.90 18.27 -3.85
CA ASN A 56 -5.10 17.46 -3.82
C ASN A 56 -5.09 16.31 -4.83
N HIS A 57 -4.30 16.42 -5.90
CA HIS A 57 -4.34 15.49 -7.04
C HIS A 57 -3.00 14.87 -7.41
N VAL A 58 -1.93 15.19 -6.69
CA VAL A 58 -0.62 14.55 -6.92
C VAL A 58 -0.23 13.72 -5.69
N HIS A 59 0.05 12.45 -5.91
CA HIS A 59 0.46 11.51 -4.88
C HIS A 59 1.86 11.00 -5.16
N ILE A 60 2.72 11.04 -4.16
CA ILE A 60 4.03 10.43 -4.26
C ILE A 60 3.95 8.98 -3.77
N GLN A 61 4.51 8.09 -4.55
CA GLN A 61 4.70 6.69 -4.20
C GLN A 61 6.19 6.43 -4.05
N ALA A 62 6.61 6.16 -2.82
CA ALA A 62 7.99 5.82 -2.51
C ALA A 62 8.14 4.32 -2.25
N VAL A 63 9.17 3.72 -2.81
CA VAL A 63 9.58 2.34 -2.51
C VAL A 63 10.86 2.39 -1.71
N LEU A 64 10.80 1.95 -0.46
CA LEU A 64 11.94 1.98 0.44
C LEU A 64 12.78 0.72 0.30
N ALA A 65 14.03 0.90 -0.10
CA ALA A 65 15.03 -0.17 -0.13
C ALA A 65 15.76 -0.27 1.21
N PRO A 66 16.28 -1.47 1.56
CA PRO A 66 17.04 -1.67 2.81
C PRO A 66 18.27 -0.77 2.94
N GLU A 67 18.87 -0.36 1.83
CA GLU A 67 20.06 0.49 1.80
C GLU A 67 19.75 1.98 1.94
N TYR A 68 18.49 2.37 1.88
CA TYR A 68 18.11 3.76 2.06
C TYR A 68 18.27 4.18 3.52
N ASP A 69 18.67 5.42 3.72
CA ASP A 69 18.57 6.06 5.01
C ASP A 69 17.11 6.52 5.20
N HIS A 70 16.31 5.69 5.90
CA HIS A 70 14.88 5.94 6.10
C HIS A 70 14.61 7.24 6.87
N ASP A 71 15.47 7.62 7.82
CA ASP A 71 15.34 8.87 8.54
C ASP A 71 15.60 10.07 7.63
N LYS A 72 16.56 9.93 6.71
CA LYS A 72 16.86 10.96 5.70
C LYS A 72 15.70 11.12 4.72
N VAL A 73 15.13 10.01 4.26
CA VAL A 73 13.95 10.04 3.38
C VAL A 73 12.76 10.70 4.08
N GLY A 74 12.51 10.34 5.35
CA GLY A 74 11.45 10.96 6.15
C GLY A 74 11.63 12.47 6.28
N ARG A 75 12.83 12.92 6.71
CA ARG A 75 13.15 14.35 6.83
C ARG A 75 13.08 15.10 5.50
N TYR A 76 13.44 14.46 4.41
CA TYR A 76 13.36 15.06 3.09
C TYR A 76 11.92 15.41 2.71
N PHE A 77 11.01 14.45 2.86
CA PHE A 77 9.60 14.70 2.58
C PHE A 77 8.95 15.67 3.57
N GLU A 78 9.40 15.69 4.82
CA GLU A 78 8.99 16.66 5.83
C GLU A 78 9.44 18.07 5.46
N GLY A 79 10.74 18.25 5.16
CA GLY A 79 11.34 19.58 4.90
C GLY A 79 10.89 20.21 3.57
N ARG A 80 10.47 19.41 2.61
CA ARG A 80 9.89 19.85 1.34
C ARG A 80 8.38 19.93 1.35
N SER A 81 7.78 19.73 2.48
CA SER A 81 6.38 20.06 2.68
C SER A 81 6.24 21.59 2.52
N LEU A 82 6.16 22.04 1.28
CA LEU A 82 5.64 23.36 0.96
C LEU A 82 4.22 23.43 1.55
N ASN A 83 4.10 23.83 2.83
CA ASN A 83 2.84 23.81 3.57
C ASN A 83 2.13 22.44 3.56
N GLY A 84 2.86 21.33 3.56
CA GLY A 84 2.31 19.99 3.45
C GLY A 84 2.24 19.42 2.04
N CYS A 85 2.81 20.05 1.01
CA CYS A 85 2.70 19.61 -0.38
C CYS A 85 3.33 18.25 -0.64
N TYR A 86 4.39 17.89 0.06
CA TYR A 86 4.91 16.51 0.06
C TYR A 86 4.30 15.65 1.18
N GLY A 87 3.46 16.21 2.03
CA GLY A 87 2.56 15.46 2.91
C GLY A 87 1.63 14.50 2.18
N GLY A 88 1.66 14.52 0.85
CA GLY A 88 1.03 13.59 -0.04
C GLY A 88 1.80 12.30 -0.32
N VAL A 89 2.86 11.94 0.42
CA VAL A 89 3.37 10.56 0.37
C VAL A 89 2.30 9.66 0.98
N ARG A 90 1.38 9.24 0.14
CA ARG A 90 0.25 8.40 0.58
C ARG A 90 0.60 6.92 0.61
N GLN A 91 1.71 6.53 0.01
CA GLN A 91 2.08 5.13 -0.05
C GLN A 91 3.59 4.96 -0.02
N PHE A 92 4.07 4.45 1.12
CA PHE A 92 5.37 3.79 1.16
C PHE A 92 5.15 2.31 0.88
N SER A 93 5.91 1.79 -0.06
CA SER A 93 6.02 0.35 -0.32
C SER A 93 7.44 -0.06 0.01
N TYR A 94 7.59 -1.27 0.53
CA TYR A 94 8.91 -1.86 0.74
C TYR A 94 9.20 -2.80 -0.40
N LEU A 95 10.45 -2.85 -0.86
CA LEU A 95 10.89 -3.91 -1.75
C LEU A 95 10.66 -5.24 -1.03
N GLU A 96 9.89 -6.12 -1.65
CA GLU A 96 9.70 -7.46 -1.12
C GLU A 96 11.05 -8.17 -1.06
N PHE A 97 11.29 -8.88 0.03
CA PHE A 97 12.56 -9.56 0.27
C PHE A 97 12.93 -10.60 -0.81
N SER A 98 11.94 -11.08 -1.58
CA SER A 98 12.14 -12.01 -2.70
C SER A 98 12.93 -11.40 -3.87
N ASP A 99 12.88 -10.08 -4.03
CA ASP A 99 13.53 -9.39 -5.15
C ASP A 99 14.98 -8.99 -4.82
N TYR A 100 15.39 -9.21 -3.58
CA TYR A 100 16.71 -8.85 -3.07
C TYR A 100 17.52 -10.09 -2.69
N SER A 101 18.72 -10.24 -3.26
CA SER A 101 19.63 -11.28 -2.81
C SER A 101 20.04 -10.98 -1.36
N GLU A 102 19.68 -11.85 -0.42
CA GLU A 102 20.00 -11.74 1.01
C GLU A 102 21.49 -11.50 1.30
N SER A 103 22.36 -11.90 0.37
CA SER A 103 23.83 -11.79 0.47
C SER A 103 24.39 -10.38 0.47
N LYS A 104 23.56 -9.33 0.24
CA LYS A 104 24.01 -7.93 0.14
C LYS A 104 23.54 -7.03 1.29
N LYS A 105 22.82 -7.57 2.28
CA LYS A 105 22.24 -6.77 3.37
C LYS A 105 23.11 -6.88 4.62
N THR A 106 23.38 -5.74 5.25
CA THR A 106 23.96 -5.71 6.59
C THR A 106 22.86 -5.85 7.64
N ASP A 107 23.20 -6.36 8.83
CA ASP A 107 22.25 -6.48 9.95
C ASP A 107 21.61 -5.12 10.28
N LYS A 108 22.36 -4.02 10.15
CA LYS A 108 21.87 -2.66 10.35
C LYS A 108 20.79 -2.29 9.33
N GLN A 109 20.97 -2.66 8.07
CA GLN A 109 20.00 -2.39 7.01
C GLN A 109 18.70 -3.20 7.20
N LEU A 110 18.84 -4.43 7.68
CA LEU A 110 17.69 -5.27 8.04
C LEU A 110 16.94 -4.75 9.28
N ALA A 111 17.68 -4.22 10.26
CA ALA A 111 17.10 -3.67 11.48
C ALA A 111 16.16 -2.47 11.20
N GLN A 112 16.42 -1.67 10.17
CA GLN A 112 15.56 -0.56 9.77
C GLN A 112 14.11 -0.99 9.44
N PHE A 113 13.92 -2.27 9.06
CA PHE A 113 12.59 -2.84 8.78
C PHE A 113 11.97 -3.55 9.98
N ASN A 114 12.63 -3.51 11.13
CA ASN A 114 12.09 -4.11 12.35
C ASN A 114 11.16 -3.13 13.05
N ILE A 115 9.86 -3.30 12.87
CA ILE A 115 8.86 -2.39 13.46
C ILE A 115 8.92 -2.34 14.98
N ARG A 116 9.27 -3.44 15.66
CA ARG A 116 9.37 -3.49 17.13
C ARG A 116 10.50 -2.60 17.62
N GLU A 117 11.68 -2.72 17.01
CA GLU A 117 12.83 -1.86 17.36
C GLU A 117 12.54 -0.40 17.01
N ARG A 118 11.90 -0.13 15.87
CA ARG A 118 11.55 1.23 15.47
C ARG A 118 10.58 1.91 16.43
N ILE A 119 9.59 1.18 16.92
CA ILE A 119 8.66 1.68 17.94
C ILE A 119 9.35 1.85 19.29
N LYS A 120 10.20 0.90 19.70
CA LYS A 120 11.00 1.03 20.90
C LYS A 120 11.88 2.29 20.88
N GLU A 121 12.63 2.52 19.81
CA GLU A 121 13.44 3.72 19.63
C GLU A 121 12.59 5.02 19.71
N LEU A 122 11.36 4.98 19.17
CA LEU A 122 10.44 6.11 19.27
C LEU A 122 10.10 6.45 20.73
N TYR A 123 9.85 5.43 21.55
CA TYR A 123 9.53 5.62 22.97
C TYR A 123 10.76 6.04 23.80
N GLU A 124 11.94 5.55 23.46
CA GLU A 124 13.20 5.93 24.10
C GLU A 124 13.59 7.41 23.86
N LYS A 125 13.04 8.07 22.84
CA LYS A 125 13.25 9.51 22.58
C LYS A 125 12.64 10.44 23.65
N GLY A 126 11.79 9.93 24.54
CA GLY A 126 11.16 10.72 25.60
C GLY A 126 10.22 11.83 25.12
N LEU A 127 9.64 11.66 23.91
CA LEU A 127 8.73 12.61 23.29
C LEU A 127 7.38 12.64 24.01
N SER A 128 6.77 13.84 24.07
CA SER A 128 5.37 13.98 24.47
C SER A 128 4.43 13.20 23.54
N PRO A 129 3.19 12.89 23.96
CA PRO A 129 2.23 12.18 23.11
C PRO A 129 1.99 12.87 21.76
N GLU A 130 1.95 14.20 21.71
CA GLU A 130 1.75 14.96 20.47
C GLU A 130 2.97 14.92 19.56
N GLU A 131 4.17 15.11 20.11
CA GLU A 131 5.42 14.99 19.34
C GLU A 131 5.58 13.56 18.80
N ARG A 132 5.22 12.55 19.59
CA ARG A 132 5.22 11.16 19.17
C ARG A 132 4.25 10.91 18.03
N TYR A 133 3.04 11.48 18.10
CA TYR A 133 2.07 11.42 17.02
C TYR A 133 2.61 12.02 15.73
N GLN A 134 3.22 13.22 15.81
CA GLN A 134 3.84 13.86 14.65
C GLN A 134 4.99 13.03 14.08
N TYR A 135 5.77 12.36 14.93
CA TYR A 135 6.83 11.47 14.48
C TYR A 135 6.24 10.24 13.72
N ILE A 136 5.20 9.62 14.26
CA ILE A 136 4.52 8.48 13.65
C ILE A 136 3.99 8.82 12.25
N LEU A 137 3.41 10.00 12.07
CA LEU A 137 2.90 10.45 10.77
C LEU A 137 4.02 10.55 9.71
N ARG A 138 5.23 10.89 10.13
CA ARG A 138 6.39 11.12 9.29
C ARG A 138 7.24 9.88 9.06
N ASP A 139 7.23 8.95 10.02
CA ASP A 139 7.99 7.71 9.89
C ASP A 139 7.30 6.76 8.89
N PRO A 140 7.95 6.48 7.74
CA PRO A 140 7.31 5.71 6.68
C PRO A 140 7.04 4.26 7.08
N LEU A 141 7.89 3.67 7.93
CA LEU A 141 7.72 2.30 8.38
C LEU A 141 6.56 2.19 9.36
N ILE A 142 6.55 3.03 10.39
CA ILE A 142 5.49 3.02 11.41
C ILE A 142 4.13 3.34 10.78
N SER A 143 4.06 4.38 9.94
CA SER A 143 2.80 4.78 9.30
C SER A 143 2.26 3.73 8.33
N ALA A 144 3.12 3.05 7.57
CA ALA A 144 2.71 1.95 6.69
C ALA A 144 2.23 0.73 7.49
N TRP A 145 2.96 0.38 8.56
CA TRP A 145 2.59 -0.73 9.44
C TRP A 145 1.26 -0.49 10.14
N LEU A 146 1.04 0.71 10.68
CA LEU A 146 -0.23 1.05 11.34
C LEU A 146 -1.43 0.97 10.40
N ARG A 147 -1.30 1.41 9.14
CA ARG A 147 -2.36 1.24 8.13
C ARG A 147 -2.70 -0.21 7.88
N TYR A 148 -1.67 -1.05 7.88
CA TYR A 148 -1.85 -2.48 7.69
C TYR A 148 -2.52 -3.15 8.91
N VAL A 149 -2.09 -2.82 10.10
CA VAL A 149 -2.69 -3.29 11.37
C VAL A 149 -4.15 -2.87 11.46
N TYR A 150 -4.46 -1.63 11.10
CA TYR A 150 -5.85 -1.17 11.05
C TYR A 150 -6.72 -2.05 10.14
N ALA A 151 -6.21 -2.41 8.97
CA ALA A 151 -6.92 -3.32 8.07
C ALA A 151 -7.12 -4.73 8.65
N ILE A 152 -6.22 -5.20 9.53
CA ILE A 152 -6.40 -6.46 10.28
C ILE A 152 -7.47 -6.29 11.35
N LEU A 153 -7.36 -5.27 12.19
CA LEU A 153 -8.26 -5.06 13.32
C LEU A 153 -9.72 -4.84 12.90
N THR A 154 -9.93 -4.11 11.81
CA THR A 154 -11.29 -3.90 11.25
C THR A 154 -11.93 -5.20 10.75
N LYS A 155 -11.13 -6.19 10.35
CA LYS A 155 -11.63 -7.51 9.93
C LYS A 155 -11.89 -8.46 11.08
N VAL A 156 -11.31 -8.23 12.25
CA VAL A 156 -11.50 -9.11 13.42
C VAL A 156 -12.90 -8.96 14.01
N GLY A 157 -13.49 -7.75 13.94
CA GLY A 157 -14.82 -7.46 14.50
C GLY A 157 -16.00 -8.15 13.80
N ASP A 158 -15.85 -8.44 12.50
CA ASP A 158 -16.93 -9.05 11.72
C ASP A 158 -17.04 -10.56 11.98
N ALA A 159 -18.20 -11.05 12.39
CA ALA A 159 -18.46 -12.48 12.49
C ALA A 159 -18.25 -13.13 11.10
N PRO A 160 -17.48 -14.24 11.00
CA PRO A 160 -17.27 -14.89 9.72
C PRO A 160 -18.60 -15.45 9.21
N SER A 161 -19.08 -14.90 8.10
CA SER A 161 -20.12 -15.59 7.35
C SER A 161 -19.50 -16.89 6.81
N HIS A 162 -19.99 -18.03 7.21
CA HIS A 162 -19.56 -19.35 6.70
C HIS A 162 -19.75 -19.50 5.18
N LYS A 163 -20.48 -18.56 4.56
CA LYS A 163 -20.80 -18.55 3.12
C LYS A 163 -20.05 -17.47 2.34
N ALA A 164 -19.50 -16.45 3.00
CA ALA A 164 -18.82 -15.36 2.32
C ALA A 164 -17.32 -15.61 2.29
N ARG A 165 -16.76 -15.56 1.09
CA ARG A 165 -15.33 -15.58 0.88
C ARG A 165 -14.81 -14.17 0.80
N TYR A 166 -13.78 -13.85 1.56
CA TYR A 166 -13.16 -12.54 1.50
C TYR A 166 -12.34 -12.40 0.21
N PHE A 167 -12.64 -11.36 -0.55
CA PHE A 167 -11.86 -10.95 -1.70
C PHE A 167 -11.07 -9.69 -1.30
N ASN A 168 -9.78 -9.87 -1.00
CA ASN A 168 -8.88 -8.79 -0.59
C ASN A 168 -7.94 -8.33 -1.72
N SER A 169 -8.20 -8.75 -2.96
CA SER A 169 -7.49 -8.29 -4.14
C SER A 169 -8.13 -7.01 -4.70
N CYS A 170 -7.41 -6.33 -5.60
CA CYS A 170 -7.97 -5.22 -6.35
C CYS A 170 -9.20 -5.65 -7.14
N TYR A 171 -10.25 -4.82 -7.15
CA TYR A 171 -11.45 -5.10 -7.93
C TYR A 171 -11.13 -5.05 -9.43
N ILE A 172 -11.31 -6.19 -10.10
CA ILE A 172 -11.02 -6.37 -11.53
C ILE A 172 -11.83 -5.39 -12.37
N GLY A 173 -11.14 -4.64 -13.23
CA GLY A 173 -11.76 -3.66 -14.11
C GLY A 173 -12.31 -2.41 -13.42
N ARG A 174 -11.98 -2.19 -12.13
CA ARG A 174 -12.47 -1.04 -11.36
C ARG A 174 -11.34 -0.31 -10.62
N THR A 175 -10.47 -1.02 -9.91
CA THR A 175 -9.46 -0.38 -9.05
C THR A 175 -8.27 0.12 -9.87
N ASN A 176 -7.76 -0.74 -10.75
CA ASN A 176 -6.64 -0.44 -11.62
C ASN A 176 -6.97 -0.88 -13.05
N LEU A 177 -6.42 -0.16 -14.01
CA LEU A 177 -6.40 -0.53 -15.42
C LEU A 177 -5.08 -0.08 -16.01
N LEU A 178 -4.47 -0.92 -16.83
CA LEU A 178 -3.37 -0.57 -17.69
C LEU A 178 -3.87 -0.54 -19.13
N LEU A 179 -3.60 0.56 -19.84
CA LEU A 179 -3.78 0.64 -21.28
C LEU A 179 -2.44 0.37 -21.95
N ASP A 180 -2.36 -0.67 -22.77
CA ASP A 180 -1.17 -0.97 -23.55
C ASP A 180 -1.10 -0.13 -24.85
N THR A 181 0.02 -0.20 -25.53
CA THR A 181 0.25 0.55 -26.80
C THR A 181 -0.59 0.06 -27.97
N TYR A 182 -1.26 -1.07 -27.84
CA TYR A 182 -2.16 -1.65 -28.84
C TYR A 182 -3.62 -1.29 -28.58
N GLY A 183 -3.91 -0.60 -27.49
CA GLY A 183 -5.26 -0.20 -27.13
C GLY A 183 -6.00 -1.21 -26.25
N ASN A 184 -5.34 -2.26 -25.76
CA ASN A 184 -5.98 -3.21 -24.84
C ASN A 184 -5.95 -2.69 -23.40
N LEU A 185 -7.03 -2.96 -22.68
CA LEU A 185 -7.13 -2.71 -21.25
C LEU A 185 -6.80 -3.99 -20.47
N HIS A 186 -5.82 -3.91 -19.59
CA HIS A 186 -5.39 -5.00 -18.73
C HIS A 186 -5.71 -4.70 -17.27
N LEU A 187 -5.69 -5.74 -16.43
CA LEU A 187 -6.00 -5.68 -15.01
C LEU A 187 -5.14 -4.65 -14.27
N CYS A 188 -3.83 -4.70 -14.47
CA CYS A 188 -2.82 -3.74 -13.99
C CYS A 188 -1.47 -4.02 -14.66
N GLU A 189 -0.47 -3.22 -14.34
CA GLU A 189 0.92 -3.35 -14.81
C GLU A 189 1.62 -4.63 -14.35
N ARG A 190 1.09 -5.33 -13.35
CA ARG A 190 1.65 -6.57 -12.79
C ARG A 190 1.11 -7.84 -13.43
N SER A 191 0.11 -7.73 -14.29
CA SER A 191 -0.42 -8.89 -15.03
C SER A 191 0.49 -9.27 -16.19
N ASP A 192 0.40 -10.52 -16.63
CA ASP A 192 1.17 -11.00 -17.80
C ASP A 192 0.59 -10.56 -19.16
N PHE A 193 -0.44 -9.72 -19.14
CA PHE A 193 -1.14 -9.17 -20.30
C PHE A 193 -1.82 -10.19 -21.24
N SER A 194 -1.84 -11.45 -20.88
CA SER A 194 -2.47 -12.51 -21.69
C SER A 194 -4.01 -12.55 -21.58
N MET A 195 -4.58 -11.81 -20.60
CA MET A 195 -6.02 -11.75 -20.36
C MET A 195 -6.51 -10.29 -20.31
N PRO A 196 -6.70 -9.63 -21.47
CA PRO A 196 -7.23 -8.28 -21.50
C PRO A 196 -8.67 -8.23 -20.97
N VAL A 197 -9.00 -7.16 -20.25
CA VAL A 197 -10.33 -6.91 -19.66
C VAL A 197 -11.16 -5.93 -20.49
N GLY A 198 -10.66 -5.55 -21.66
CA GLY A 198 -11.34 -4.64 -22.58
C GLY A 198 -10.39 -3.99 -23.58
N GLU A 199 -10.90 -2.98 -24.28
CA GLU A 199 -10.16 -2.20 -25.27
C GLU A 199 -10.55 -0.72 -25.15
N VAL A 200 -9.66 0.18 -25.54
CA VAL A 200 -9.88 1.63 -25.44
C VAL A 200 -11.14 2.10 -26.18
N ASN A 201 -11.44 1.51 -27.34
CA ASN A 201 -12.57 1.92 -28.18
C ASN A 201 -13.92 1.33 -27.70
N SER A 202 -13.92 0.15 -27.12
CA SER A 202 -15.13 -0.56 -26.65
C SER A 202 -15.33 -0.50 -25.14
N GLY A 203 -14.31 -0.05 -24.40
CA GLY A 203 -14.30 0.01 -22.95
C GLY A 203 -14.13 -1.36 -22.29
N ILE A 204 -14.57 -1.47 -21.05
CA ILE A 204 -14.40 -2.67 -20.24
C ILE A 204 -15.34 -3.79 -20.72
N ASN A 205 -14.79 -4.95 -21.02
CA ASN A 205 -15.53 -6.16 -21.33
C ASN A 205 -16.05 -6.82 -20.04
N ARG A 206 -17.30 -6.52 -19.69
CA ARG A 206 -17.94 -7.02 -18.47
C ARG A 206 -18.01 -8.55 -18.42
N THR A 207 -18.08 -9.22 -19.58
CA THR A 207 -18.11 -10.69 -19.65
C THR A 207 -16.74 -11.26 -19.28
N ALA A 208 -15.66 -10.71 -19.84
CA ALA A 208 -14.29 -11.09 -19.49
C ALA A 208 -14.01 -10.88 -17.99
N VAL A 209 -14.40 -9.71 -17.45
CA VAL A 209 -14.25 -9.41 -16.01
C VAL A 209 -15.01 -10.43 -15.15
N ARG A 210 -16.27 -10.72 -15.48
CA ARG A 210 -17.06 -11.72 -14.74
C ARG A 210 -16.44 -13.12 -14.81
N GLN A 211 -15.92 -13.50 -15.97
CA GLN A 211 -15.25 -14.78 -16.13
C GLN A 211 -13.99 -14.86 -15.27
N MET A 212 -13.17 -13.81 -15.27
CA MET A 212 -11.96 -13.76 -14.46
C MET A 212 -12.27 -13.86 -12.95
N TYR A 213 -13.37 -13.26 -12.47
CA TYR A 213 -13.83 -13.44 -11.09
C TYR A 213 -14.23 -14.90 -10.82
N ARG A 214 -14.98 -15.54 -11.72
CA ARG A 214 -15.38 -16.96 -11.58
C ARG A 214 -14.15 -17.84 -11.49
N ASP A 215 -13.22 -17.68 -12.42
CA ASP A 215 -11.97 -18.45 -12.47
C ASP A 215 -11.16 -18.25 -11.20
N PHE A 216 -11.02 -17.00 -10.72
CA PHE A 216 -10.35 -16.71 -9.46
C PHE A 216 -10.99 -17.46 -8.29
N PHE A 217 -12.31 -17.37 -8.15
CA PHE A 217 -13.00 -18.05 -7.04
C PHE A 217 -12.94 -19.56 -7.18
N GLU A 218 -13.05 -20.12 -8.37
CA GLU A 218 -12.91 -21.56 -8.62
C GLU A 218 -11.51 -22.05 -8.24
N LYS A 219 -10.46 -21.39 -8.72
CA LYS A 219 -9.07 -21.75 -8.45
C LYS A 219 -8.66 -21.56 -6.99
N THR A 220 -9.32 -20.65 -6.29
CA THR A 220 -9.06 -20.40 -4.87
C THR A 220 -10.06 -21.08 -3.93
N ASP A 221 -10.98 -21.91 -4.42
CA ASP A 221 -11.96 -22.66 -3.62
C ASP A 221 -11.52 -24.10 -3.28
N SER A 222 -10.24 -24.34 -3.12
CA SER A 222 -9.68 -25.62 -2.73
C SER A 222 -9.91 -25.92 -1.23
N PRO A 223 -9.90 -27.19 -0.81
CA PRO A 223 -9.97 -27.54 0.61
C PRO A 223 -8.90 -26.86 1.46
N SER A 224 -7.69 -26.69 0.91
CA SER A 224 -6.58 -26.00 1.58
C SER A 224 -6.84 -24.51 1.78
N CYS A 225 -7.56 -23.85 0.88
CA CYS A 225 -7.97 -22.46 1.04
C CYS A 225 -9.13 -22.31 2.04
N ARG A 226 -10.10 -23.24 2.01
CA ARG A 226 -11.25 -23.22 2.93
C ARG A 226 -10.86 -23.41 4.38
N SER A 227 -9.84 -24.25 4.66
CA SER A 227 -9.31 -24.49 6.01
C SER A 227 -8.16 -23.59 6.40
N CYS A 228 -7.75 -22.63 5.55
CA CYS A 228 -6.62 -21.76 5.82
C CYS A 228 -6.95 -20.73 6.91
N TRP A 229 -6.19 -20.76 8.01
CA TRP A 229 -6.35 -19.81 9.11
C TRP A 229 -6.16 -18.34 8.65
N ALA A 230 -5.27 -18.11 7.67
CA ALA A 230 -5.01 -16.80 7.10
C ALA A 230 -6.01 -16.39 6.01
N GLY A 231 -7.00 -17.22 5.68
CA GLY A 231 -7.93 -16.98 4.57
C GLY A 231 -8.62 -15.63 4.63
N ARG A 232 -8.95 -15.17 5.83
CA ARG A 232 -9.59 -13.88 6.09
C ARG A 232 -8.69 -12.68 5.79
N PHE A 233 -7.40 -12.84 5.99
CA PHE A 233 -6.36 -11.83 5.79
C PHE A 233 -5.60 -12.03 4.48
N CYS A 234 -5.96 -13.05 3.70
CA CYS A 234 -5.26 -13.41 2.49
C CYS A 234 -5.34 -12.27 1.46
N THR A 235 -4.19 -11.73 1.10
CA THR A 235 -4.04 -10.67 0.10
C THR A 235 -3.60 -11.21 -1.26
N LEU A 236 -4.04 -12.44 -1.58
CA LEU A 236 -3.68 -13.08 -2.85
C LEU A 236 -4.09 -12.19 -4.03
N CYS A 237 -3.10 -11.81 -4.82
CA CYS A 237 -3.30 -10.92 -5.96
C CYS A 237 -3.81 -11.70 -7.18
N THR A 238 -4.91 -11.25 -7.78
CA THR A 238 -5.45 -11.87 -9.00
C THR A 238 -4.44 -11.82 -10.15
N ALA A 239 -3.73 -10.71 -10.31
CA ALA A 239 -2.72 -10.55 -11.37
C ALA A 239 -1.58 -11.59 -11.23
N ALA A 240 -1.21 -11.95 -10.01
CA ALA A 240 -0.17 -12.96 -9.76
C ALA A 240 -0.59 -14.39 -10.16
N LEU A 241 -1.89 -14.63 -10.32
CA LEU A 241 -2.42 -15.92 -10.75
C LEU A 241 -2.62 -16.01 -12.26
N ILE A 242 -2.58 -14.90 -12.99
CA ILE A 242 -2.75 -14.91 -14.44
C ILE A 242 -1.44 -15.33 -15.11
N LYS A 243 -1.48 -16.42 -15.85
CA LYS A 243 -0.36 -16.92 -16.64
C LYS A 243 -0.88 -17.61 -17.90
N ASN A 244 -0.32 -17.23 -19.05
CA ASN A 244 -0.61 -17.87 -20.34
C ASN A 244 -2.12 -17.90 -20.67
N GLY A 245 -2.82 -16.81 -20.47
CA GLY A 245 -4.23 -16.66 -20.83
C GLY A 245 -5.23 -17.34 -19.89
N ALA A 246 -4.82 -17.73 -18.68
CA ALA A 246 -5.70 -18.35 -17.70
C ALA A 246 -5.34 -17.98 -16.27
N VAL A 247 -6.34 -17.97 -15.39
CA VAL A 247 -6.13 -17.87 -13.94
C VAL A 247 -5.69 -19.24 -13.43
N GLN A 248 -4.52 -19.28 -12.80
CA GLN A 248 -3.92 -20.51 -12.24
C GLN A 248 -4.32 -20.73 -10.79
N GLU A 249 -4.13 -21.94 -10.31
CA GLU A 249 -4.19 -22.19 -8.87
C GLU A 249 -3.04 -21.50 -8.13
N PRO A 250 -3.28 -21.04 -6.89
CA PRO A 250 -2.21 -20.46 -6.09
C PRO A 250 -1.08 -21.45 -5.84
N ASP A 251 0.14 -21.05 -6.16
CA ASP A 251 1.33 -21.82 -5.84
C ASP A 251 1.50 -21.96 -4.32
N ARG A 252 2.00 -23.11 -3.87
CA ARG A 252 2.26 -23.37 -2.44
C ARG A 252 3.28 -22.40 -1.86
N SER A 253 4.25 -21.94 -2.65
CA SER A 253 5.26 -20.96 -2.22
C SER A 253 4.60 -19.61 -1.93
N ILE A 254 3.75 -19.12 -2.82
CA ILE A 254 2.96 -17.89 -2.62
C ILE A 254 2.12 -17.99 -1.34
N CYS A 255 1.40 -19.11 -1.17
CA CYS A 255 0.60 -19.34 0.02
C CYS A 255 1.41 -19.38 1.31
N ARG A 256 2.64 -19.94 1.27
CA ARG A 256 3.56 -19.98 2.40
C ARG A 256 4.03 -18.59 2.76
N SER A 257 4.47 -17.81 1.78
CA SER A 257 4.94 -16.42 1.98
C SER A 257 3.82 -15.54 2.55
N LEU A 258 2.61 -15.63 2.01
CA LEU A 258 1.46 -14.88 2.52
C LEU A 258 1.12 -15.25 3.97
N ARG A 259 1.12 -16.53 4.33
CA ARG A 259 0.89 -16.95 5.72
C ARG A 259 1.98 -16.46 6.67
N HIS A 260 3.24 -16.60 6.27
CA HIS A 260 4.36 -16.13 7.07
C HIS A 260 4.31 -14.61 7.30
N ALA A 261 3.99 -13.84 6.27
CA ALA A 261 3.81 -12.40 6.40
C ALA A 261 2.68 -12.05 7.39
N GLN A 262 1.54 -12.75 7.33
CA GLN A 262 0.43 -12.55 8.26
C GLN A 262 0.79 -12.93 9.70
N GLU A 263 1.47 -14.06 9.88
CA GLU A 263 1.94 -14.53 11.18
C GLU A 263 2.85 -13.47 11.83
N LYS A 264 3.85 -13.01 11.09
CA LYS A 264 4.77 -11.97 11.54
C LYS A 264 4.06 -10.68 11.95
N GLN A 265 3.07 -10.27 11.20
CA GLN A 265 2.31 -9.04 11.49
C GLN A 265 1.43 -9.18 12.72
N ILE A 266 0.82 -10.35 12.93
CA ILE A 266 0.05 -10.64 14.15
C ILE A 266 0.97 -10.68 15.36
N GLU A 267 2.14 -11.32 15.25
CA GLU A 267 3.14 -11.31 16.31
C GLU A 267 3.60 -9.91 16.69
N ASP A 268 3.88 -9.08 15.69
CA ASP A 268 4.29 -7.69 15.90
C ASP A 268 3.15 -6.87 16.55
N LEU A 269 1.92 -7.07 16.09
CA LEU A 269 0.73 -6.44 16.70
C LEU A 269 0.57 -6.83 18.17
N LEU A 270 0.68 -8.11 18.50
CA LEU A 270 0.54 -8.60 19.88
C LEU A 270 1.64 -8.04 20.78
N TYR A 271 2.89 -8.04 20.30
CA TYR A 271 4.02 -7.44 21.01
C TYR A 271 3.79 -5.94 21.28
N ILE A 272 3.40 -5.20 20.25
CA ILE A 272 3.19 -3.76 20.37
C ILE A 272 1.99 -3.43 21.26
N LYS A 273 0.92 -4.23 21.18
CA LYS A 273 -0.23 -4.09 22.06
C LYS A 273 0.12 -4.32 23.53
N GLU A 274 1.05 -5.22 23.83
CA GLU A 274 1.49 -5.53 25.18
C GLU A 274 2.42 -4.45 25.74
N TYR A 275 3.40 -4.00 24.95
CA TYR A 275 4.48 -3.13 25.45
C TYR A 275 4.29 -1.64 25.11
N TYR A 276 3.51 -1.31 24.10
CA TYR A 276 3.33 0.05 23.58
C TYR A 276 1.87 0.32 23.15
N PRO A 277 0.87 0.06 24.02
CA PRO A 277 -0.55 0.10 23.64
C PRO A 277 -1.00 1.45 23.09
N GLU A 278 -0.42 2.56 23.55
CA GLU A 278 -0.80 3.92 23.12
C GLU A 278 -0.57 4.17 21.63
N ILE A 279 0.28 3.37 20.98
CA ILE A 279 0.51 3.53 19.55
C ILE A 279 -0.73 3.13 18.74
N LEU A 280 -1.53 2.21 19.25
CA LEU A 280 -2.79 1.81 18.62
C LEU A 280 -3.85 2.92 18.71
N GLU A 281 -3.85 3.69 19.80
CA GLU A 281 -4.71 4.88 19.93
C GLU A 281 -4.30 5.96 18.91
N GLN A 282 -3.00 6.15 18.68
CA GLN A 282 -2.51 7.05 17.63
C GLN A 282 -2.92 6.58 16.23
N MET A 283 -2.93 5.29 15.98
CA MET A 283 -3.41 4.71 14.72
C MET A 283 -4.88 5.05 14.46
N GLU A 284 -5.75 4.91 15.46
CA GLU A 284 -7.15 5.30 15.36
C GLU A 284 -7.29 6.79 15.03
N ARG A 285 -6.55 7.63 15.74
CA ARG A 285 -6.49 9.07 15.47
C ARG A 285 -6.08 9.38 14.02
N MET A 286 -5.03 8.73 13.52
CA MET A 286 -4.58 8.89 12.12
C MET A 286 -5.67 8.53 11.12
N TYR A 287 -6.34 7.43 11.34
CA TYR A 287 -7.35 6.93 10.40
C TYR A 287 -8.59 7.82 10.35
N PHE A 288 -9.07 8.27 11.50
CA PHE A 288 -10.27 9.11 11.58
C PHE A 288 -10.02 10.51 11.06
N GLN A 289 -8.87 11.10 11.33
CA GLN A 289 -8.50 12.40 10.77
C GLN A 289 -8.37 12.36 9.24
N ALA A 290 -7.81 11.27 8.71
CA ALA A 290 -7.66 11.11 7.26
C ALA A 290 -8.98 10.93 6.49
N ASN A 291 -10.06 10.55 7.17
CA ASN A 291 -11.34 10.24 6.53
C ASN A 291 -12.48 11.19 6.95
N ASP A 292 -12.19 12.27 7.67
CA ASP A 292 -13.21 13.18 8.25
C ASP A 292 -14.29 12.47 9.10
N ILE A 293 -13.98 11.27 9.59
CA ILE A 293 -14.89 10.48 10.41
C ILE A 293 -14.56 10.73 11.88
N THR A 294 -15.50 11.19 12.65
CA THR A 294 -15.31 11.32 14.10
C THR A 294 -15.32 9.95 14.76
N LEU A 295 -14.46 9.75 15.78
CA LEU A 295 -14.38 8.51 16.57
C LEU A 295 -15.78 8.10 17.10
N GLY A 296 -16.58 9.07 17.51
CA GLY A 296 -17.96 8.87 17.97
C GLY A 296 -18.89 8.31 16.89
N ALA A 297 -18.77 8.79 15.65
CA ALA A 297 -19.58 8.29 14.53
C ALA A 297 -19.23 6.84 14.17
N PHE A 298 -17.94 6.47 14.28
CA PHE A 298 -17.51 5.10 14.04
C PHE A 298 -17.96 4.15 15.16
N HIS A 299 -17.82 4.53 16.43
CA HIS A 299 -18.31 3.73 17.55
C HIS A 299 -19.83 3.55 17.48
N ALA A 300 -20.57 4.58 17.06
CA ALA A 300 -22.03 4.47 16.82
C ALA A 300 -22.33 3.48 15.69
N TYR A 301 -21.60 3.57 14.57
CA TYR A 301 -21.75 2.65 13.44
C TYR A 301 -21.42 1.21 13.82
N VAL A 302 -20.31 0.96 14.54
CA VAL A 302 -19.93 -0.38 15.00
C VAL A 302 -20.97 -0.95 15.97
N LYS A 303 -21.52 -0.10 16.86
CA LYS A 303 -22.55 -0.50 17.81
C LYS A 303 -23.85 -0.86 17.09
N GLU A 304 -24.30 -0.05 16.12
CA GLU A 304 -25.46 -0.36 15.29
C GLU A 304 -25.31 -1.69 14.54
N GLN A 305 -24.11 -2.01 14.03
CA GLN A 305 -23.87 -3.29 13.36
C GLN A 305 -23.86 -4.48 14.33
N GLN A 306 -23.49 -4.28 15.60
CA GLN A 306 -23.55 -5.32 16.63
C GLN A 306 -24.98 -5.57 17.12
N ASP A 307 -25.82 -4.53 17.14
CA ASP A 307 -27.23 -4.63 17.56
C ASP A 307 -28.15 -5.20 16.46
N VAL A 308 -27.67 -5.31 15.22
CA VAL A 308 -28.42 -5.86 14.06
C VAL A 308 -28.04 -7.31 13.74
N ALA A 309 -27.06 -7.88 14.44
CA ALA A 309 -26.72 -9.29 14.27
C ALA A 309 -27.76 -10.18 14.99
N PRO A 310 -28.49 -11.10 14.29
CA PRO A 310 -29.48 -11.99 14.90
C PRO A 310 -28.84 -13.06 15.76
#